data_cf6fdcb2ffc75d1b7bc924472ffbca9e
#
_entry.id   cf6fdcb2ffc75d1b7bc924472ffbca9e
#
_cell.length_a   1.000
_cell.length_b   1.000
_cell.length_c   1.000
_cell.angle_alpha   90.00
_cell.angle_beta   90.00
_cell.angle_gamma   90.00
#
_symmetry.space_group_name_H-M   'P 1'
#
loop_
_entity.id
_entity.type
_entity.pdbx_description
1 polymer ?
#
loop_
_entity_poly.entity_id
_entity_poly.type
_entity_poly.pdbx_seq_one_letter_code
_entity_poly.pdbx_strand_id
1 'polypeptide(L)'
;MKKILLLLLLPILSFSQTLVPSSVHIYLDQYMSETSWDIKDTTGNIVAADGPYYNAVNYQSMIIPVMLPAGNLTFTIYDSYGDGLNGALWGGLDGSYYVKQCNDTLVFGDVPNFGFDTAHAFGSDACPPVLGCMDP
;
A
#
# COMPACT_ATOMS: atom_id res chain seq x y z
N MET A 1 -11.82 33.28 -50.39
CA MET A 1 -11.89 31.84 -49.98
C MET A 1 -11.83 31.81 -48.44
N LYS A 2 -12.96 31.49 -47.79
CA LYS A 2 -13.00 31.35 -46.31
C LYS A 2 -12.54 29.95 -45.96
N LYS A 3 -11.39 29.83 -45.25
CA LYS A 3 -10.93 28.56 -44.66
C LYS A 3 -11.76 28.26 -43.44
N ILE A 4 -12.60 27.23 -43.52
CA ILE A 4 -13.33 26.71 -42.36
C ILE A 4 -12.36 25.83 -41.56
N LEU A 5 -11.96 26.32 -40.36
CA LEU A 5 -11.19 25.54 -39.41
C LEU A 5 -12.16 24.61 -38.67
N LEU A 6 -12.17 23.36 -39.08
CA LEU A 6 -12.95 22.31 -38.42
C LEU A 6 -12.25 21.93 -37.12
N LEU A 7 -12.71 22.49 -35.99
CA LEU A 7 -12.23 22.15 -34.66
C LEU A 7 -12.78 20.77 -34.29
N LEU A 8 -11.94 19.73 -34.36
CA LEU A 8 -12.30 18.37 -33.96
C LEU A 8 -12.36 18.32 -32.45
N LEU A 9 -13.56 18.43 -31.85
CA LEU A 9 -13.80 18.14 -30.44
C LEU A 9 -13.67 16.63 -30.23
N LEU A 10 -12.49 16.17 -29.81
CA LEU A 10 -12.35 14.80 -29.31
C LEU A 10 -12.99 14.73 -27.90
N PRO A 11 -13.92 13.77 -27.69
CA PRO A 11 -14.46 13.56 -26.34
C PRO A 11 -13.34 13.10 -25.43
N ILE A 12 -13.06 13.87 -24.38
CA ILE A 12 -12.16 13.45 -23.29
C ILE A 12 -12.94 12.39 -22.52
N LEU A 13 -12.68 11.12 -22.80
CA LEU A 13 -13.14 10.00 -21.97
C LEU A 13 -12.40 10.09 -20.64
N SER A 14 -13.04 10.71 -19.66
CA SER A 14 -12.58 10.67 -18.28
C SER A 14 -12.83 9.26 -17.73
N PHE A 15 -11.79 8.42 -17.67
CA PHE A 15 -11.86 7.17 -16.95
C PHE A 15 -11.84 7.50 -15.45
N SER A 16 -12.99 7.41 -14.79
CA SER A 16 -13.07 7.40 -13.33
C SER A 16 -12.44 6.11 -12.84
N GLN A 17 -11.24 6.21 -12.25
CA GLN A 17 -10.59 5.06 -11.63
C GLN A 17 -11.35 4.69 -10.36
N THR A 18 -11.77 3.43 -10.24
CA THR A 18 -12.42 2.92 -9.03
C THR A 18 -11.37 2.82 -7.92
N LEU A 19 -11.63 3.51 -6.81
CA LEU A 19 -10.81 3.42 -5.60
C LEU A 19 -11.41 2.40 -4.65
N VAL A 20 -10.57 1.54 -4.09
CA VAL A 20 -10.98 0.43 -3.22
C VAL A 20 -10.44 0.67 -1.80
N PRO A 21 -11.30 0.67 -0.76
CA PRO A 21 -10.87 0.81 0.62
C PRO A 21 -9.94 -0.36 1.01
N SER A 22 -8.78 -0.01 1.52
CA SER A 22 -7.73 -0.96 1.89
C SER A 22 -7.02 -0.48 3.16
N SER A 23 -6.14 -1.28 3.73
CA SER A 23 -5.32 -0.86 4.87
C SER A 23 -3.94 -1.50 4.82
N VAL A 24 -2.94 -0.71 5.19
CA VAL A 24 -1.59 -1.19 5.46
C VAL A 24 -1.44 -1.37 6.95
N HIS A 25 -0.99 -2.54 7.37
CA HIS A 25 -0.75 -2.90 8.76
C HIS A 25 0.74 -3.10 8.95
N ILE A 26 1.30 -2.43 9.95
CA ILE A 26 2.71 -2.56 10.31
C ILE A 26 2.81 -2.72 11.82
N TYR A 27 3.48 -3.76 12.26
CA TYR A 27 3.97 -3.89 13.62
C TYR A 27 5.44 -3.51 13.62
N LEU A 28 5.76 -2.35 14.20
CA LEU A 28 7.10 -1.81 14.23
C LEU A 28 7.98 -2.57 15.23
N ASP A 29 9.25 -2.66 14.96
CA ASP A 29 10.26 -3.07 15.94
C ASP A 29 10.67 -1.90 16.84
N GLN A 30 11.84 -1.92 17.46
CA GLN A 30 12.34 -0.82 18.29
C GLN A 30 12.98 0.33 17.50
N TYR A 31 13.17 0.18 16.17
CA TYR A 31 13.82 1.18 15.30
C TYR A 31 12.83 1.82 14.32
N MET A 32 11.66 2.18 14.82
CA MET A 32 10.52 2.65 14.04
C MET A 32 10.82 3.82 13.08
N SER A 33 11.84 4.63 13.36
CA SER A 33 12.24 5.74 12.49
C SER A 33 12.95 5.31 11.21
N GLU A 34 13.34 4.04 11.11
CA GLU A 34 14.01 3.46 9.95
C GLU A 34 13.01 2.96 8.91
N THR A 35 11.75 2.69 9.32
CA THR A 35 10.71 2.06 8.50
C THR A 35 9.88 3.08 7.75
N SER A 36 9.74 2.89 6.45
CA SER A 36 8.78 3.59 5.58
C SER A 36 8.27 2.66 4.48
N TRP A 37 7.23 3.06 3.76
CA TRP A 37 6.69 2.25 2.67
C TRP A 37 6.00 3.10 1.62
N ASP A 38 5.86 2.55 0.43
CA ASP A 38 5.00 3.09 -0.62
C ASP A 38 4.21 1.99 -1.35
N ILE A 39 3.15 2.40 -2.03
CA ILE A 39 2.43 1.59 -3.00
C ILE A 39 2.46 2.34 -4.33
N LYS A 40 2.87 1.65 -5.39
CA LYS A 40 2.97 2.21 -6.75
C LYS A 40 2.06 1.47 -7.71
N ASP A 41 1.55 2.21 -8.70
CA ASP A 41 0.88 1.63 -9.85
C ASP A 41 1.90 1.09 -10.89
N THR A 42 1.40 0.50 -11.98
CA THR A 42 2.23 -0.06 -13.05
C THR A 42 3.03 0.98 -13.84
N THR A 43 2.71 2.26 -13.70
CA THR A 43 3.43 3.37 -14.34
C THR A 43 4.50 3.96 -13.42
N GLY A 44 4.60 3.47 -12.16
CA GLY A 44 5.54 3.93 -11.15
C GLY A 44 5.05 5.12 -10.32
N ASN A 45 3.81 5.55 -10.48
CA ASN A 45 3.24 6.60 -9.64
C ASN A 45 2.94 6.07 -8.23
N ILE A 46 3.33 6.84 -7.21
CA ILE A 46 2.99 6.54 -5.83
C ILE A 46 1.50 6.84 -5.61
N VAL A 47 0.72 5.81 -5.23
CA VAL A 47 -0.71 5.91 -4.92
C VAL A 47 -0.98 5.99 -3.42
N ALA A 48 -0.06 5.50 -2.59
CA ALA A 48 -0.06 5.65 -1.14
C ALA A 48 1.37 5.52 -0.60
N ALA A 49 1.68 6.20 0.49
CA ALA A 49 2.97 6.10 1.18
C ALA A 49 2.84 6.61 2.61
N ASP A 50 3.69 6.13 3.53
CA ASP A 50 3.80 6.64 4.88
C ASP A 50 5.18 6.30 5.50
N GLY A 51 5.49 6.95 6.65
CA GLY A 51 6.80 6.84 7.31
C GLY A 51 7.81 7.89 6.78
N PRO A 52 9.02 7.96 7.35
CA PRO A 52 9.45 7.24 8.57
C PRO A 52 8.71 7.63 9.84
N TYR A 53 8.60 6.72 10.79
CA TYR A 53 7.73 6.86 11.97
C TYR A 53 8.46 7.45 13.18
N TYR A 54 9.01 8.66 13.05
CA TYR A 54 9.81 9.34 14.09
C TYR A 54 9.09 9.56 15.42
N ASN A 55 7.76 9.62 15.43
CA ASN A 55 6.94 9.88 16.62
C ASN A 55 6.24 8.61 17.14
N ALA A 56 6.49 7.46 16.55
CA ALA A 56 5.94 6.19 17.04
C ALA A 56 6.66 5.75 18.32
N VAL A 57 6.04 4.84 19.05
CA VAL A 57 6.69 4.14 20.17
C VAL A 57 7.16 2.75 19.70
N ASN A 58 8.16 2.21 20.39
CA ASN A 58 8.69 0.88 20.10
C ASN A 58 7.54 -0.15 20.08
N TYR A 59 7.58 -1.05 19.10
CA TYR A 59 6.59 -2.13 18.95
C TYR A 59 5.15 -1.66 18.72
N GLN A 60 4.99 -0.44 18.22
CA GLN A 60 3.65 0.08 17.92
C GLN A 60 3.02 -0.67 16.75
N SER A 61 1.75 -1.06 16.92
CA SER A 61 0.92 -1.55 15.84
C SER A 61 0.27 -0.37 15.14
N MET A 62 0.49 -0.27 13.83
CA MET A 62 -0.05 0.77 12.97
C MET A 62 -1.08 0.15 12.02
N ILE A 63 -2.24 0.77 11.90
CA ILE A 63 -3.25 0.44 10.89
C ILE A 63 -3.53 1.71 10.10
N ILE A 64 -3.06 1.75 8.86
CA ILE A 64 -3.12 2.92 8.00
C ILE A 64 -4.17 2.68 6.92
N PRO A 65 -5.34 3.34 6.98
CA PRO A 65 -6.33 3.24 5.91
C PRO A 65 -5.83 3.92 4.65
N VAL A 66 -6.04 3.28 3.50
CA VAL A 66 -5.67 3.79 2.18
C VAL A 66 -6.78 3.52 1.17
N MET A 67 -6.88 4.37 0.16
CA MET A 67 -7.76 4.17 -0.98
C MET A 67 -6.91 3.79 -2.19
N LEU A 68 -6.98 2.54 -2.63
CA LEU A 68 -6.15 2.02 -3.71
C LEU A 68 -6.93 1.97 -5.03
N PRO A 69 -6.30 2.37 -6.15
CA PRO A 69 -6.89 2.14 -7.46
C PRO A 69 -6.99 0.65 -7.76
N ALA A 70 -8.06 0.24 -8.44
CA ALA A 70 -8.17 -1.12 -8.96
C ALA A 70 -7.08 -1.38 -10.01
N GLY A 71 -6.52 -2.59 -10.00
CA GLY A 71 -5.47 -3.03 -10.92
C GLY A 71 -4.23 -3.56 -10.23
N ASN A 72 -3.16 -3.74 -10.99
CA ASN A 72 -1.89 -4.24 -10.47
C ASN A 72 -1.11 -3.14 -9.76
N LEU A 73 -0.68 -3.44 -8.56
CA LEU A 73 0.07 -2.53 -7.68
C LEU A 73 1.31 -3.23 -7.12
N THR A 74 2.25 -2.44 -6.63
CA THR A 74 3.44 -2.95 -5.92
C THR A 74 3.55 -2.21 -4.59
N PHE A 75 3.51 -2.95 -3.49
CA PHE A 75 3.86 -2.48 -2.16
C PHE A 75 5.35 -2.67 -1.94
N THR A 76 6.06 -1.62 -1.52
CA THR A 76 7.46 -1.69 -1.13
C THR A 76 7.62 -1.16 0.28
N ILE A 77 8.26 -1.92 1.16
CA ILE A 77 8.67 -1.47 2.48
C ILE A 77 10.18 -1.23 2.47
N TYR A 78 10.60 -0.20 3.15
CA TYR A 78 11.99 0.26 3.24
C TYR A 78 12.44 0.28 4.69
N ASP A 79 13.71 -0.04 4.88
CA ASP A 79 14.44 0.13 6.11
C ASP A 79 15.75 0.89 5.84
N SER A 80 15.99 1.99 6.56
CA SER A 80 17.14 2.84 6.28
C SER A 80 18.47 2.33 6.84
N TYR A 81 18.43 1.42 7.80
CA TYR A 81 19.62 0.78 8.35
C TYR A 81 20.04 -0.47 7.55
N GLY A 82 19.08 -1.21 7.00
CA GLY A 82 19.31 -2.33 6.10
C GLY A 82 19.21 -3.70 6.76
N ASP A 83 18.50 -3.82 7.86
CA ASP A 83 18.20 -5.10 8.52
C ASP A 83 16.69 -5.41 8.55
N GLY A 84 15.88 -4.57 7.92
CA GLY A 84 14.43 -4.72 7.82
C GLY A 84 13.74 -4.44 9.14
N LEU A 85 12.80 -5.31 9.54
CA LEU A 85 12.10 -5.26 10.82
C LEU A 85 12.66 -6.30 11.82
N ASN A 86 13.97 -6.56 11.74
CA ASN A 86 14.64 -7.64 12.48
C ASN A 86 15.12 -7.17 13.86
N GLY A 87 14.20 -6.68 14.68
CA GLY A 87 14.50 -6.20 16.03
C GLY A 87 15.10 -7.24 16.96
N ALA A 88 14.79 -8.53 16.76
CA ALA A 88 15.33 -9.62 17.57
C ALA A 88 16.86 -9.75 17.46
N LEU A 89 17.44 -9.37 16.31
CA LEU A 89 18.90 -9.33 16.14
C LEU A 89 19.57 -8.42 17.15
N TRP A 90 18.88 -7.38 17.61
CA TRP A 90 19.36 -6.36 18.54
C TRP A 90 18.77 -6.50 19.95
N GLY A 91 18.24 -7.68 20.28
CA GLY A 91 17.69 -8.00 21.60
C GLY A 91 16.26 -7.50 21.85
N GLY A 92 15.56 -7.06 20.81
CA GLY A 92 14.15 -6.67 20.83
C GLY A 92 13.22 -7.73 20.27
N LEU A 93 12.14 -7.28 19.64
CA LEU A 93 11.17 -8.11 18.92
C LEU A 93 11.16 -7.74 17.46
N ASP A 94 10.97 -8.74 16.61
CA ASP A 94 10.78 -8.52 15.18
C ASP A 94 9.45 -7.84 14.90
N GLY A 95 9.46 -6.93 13.93
CA GLY A 95 8.25 -6.38 13.36
C GLY A 95 7.66 -7.27 12.28
N SER A 96 6.54 -6.83 11.73
CA SER A 96 5.85 -7.50 10.62
C SER A 96 4.97 -6.53 9.86
N TYR A 97 4.53 -6.90 8.67
CA TYR A 97 3.63 -6.08 7.88
C TYR A 97 2.72 -6.92 6.99
N TYR A 98 1.56 -6.35 6.63
CA TYR A 98 0.65 -6.90 5.64
C TYR A 98 -0.26 -5.83 5.06
N VAL A 99 -0.79 -6.06 3.86
CA VAL A 99 -1.80 -5.23 3.22
C VAL A 99 -3.10 -5.99 3.15
N LYS A 100 -4.19 -5.38 3.62
CA LYS A 100 -5.55 -5.92 3.56
C LYS A 100 -6.44 -5.10 2.64
N GLN A 101 -7.31 -5.81 1.95
CA GLN A 101 -8.40 -5.25 1.18
C GLN A 101 -9.64 -6.11 1.38
N CYS A 102 -10.77 -5.51 1.74
CA CYS A 102 -11.96 -6.25 2.13
C CYS A 102 -11.65 -7.18 3.32
N ASN A 103 -11.78 -8.48 3.13
CA ASN A 103 -11.43 -9.51 4.13
C ASN A 103 -10.12 -10.25 3.79
N ASP A 104 -9.50 -9.91 2.66
CA ASP A 104 -8.34 -10.64 2.15
C ASP A 104 -7.02 -9.95 2.54
N THR A 105 -6.01 -10.76 2.80
CA THR A 105 -4.63 -10.30 2.92
C THR A 105 -3.95 -10.44 1.56
N LEU A 106 -3.62 -9.30 0.93
CA LEU A 106 -3.05 -9.25 -0.41
C LEU A 106 -1.52 -9.30 -0.42
N VAL A 107 -0.90 -8.78 0.64
CA VAL A 107 0.54 -8.80 0.88
C VAL A 107 0.78 -9.27 2.31
N PHE A 108 1.76 -10.12 2.50
CA PHE A 108 2.23 -10.56 3.81
C PHE A 108 3.75 -10.65 3.83
N GLY A 109 4.39 -9.96 4.79
CA GLY A 109 5.84 -10.02 5.01
C GLY A 109 6.15 -11.07 6.07
N ASP A 110 6.68 -12.20 5.63
CA ASP A 110 7.00 -13.38 6.45
C ASP A 110 8.47 -13.42 6.91
N VAL A 111 9.32 -12.57 6.33
CA VAL A 111 10.75 -12.50 6.65
C VAL A 111 11.07 -11.11 7.22
N PRO A 112 11.34 -10.99 8.53
CA PRO A 112 11.65 -9.69 9.15
C PRO A 112 12.96 -9.09 8.61
N ASN A 113 13.98 -9.90 8.33
CA ASN A 113 15.23 -9.44 7.73
C ASN A 113 15.13 -9.41 6.21
N PHE A 114 14.63 -8.33 5.65
CA PHE A 114 14.56 -8.11 4.21
C PHE A 114 15.63 -7.16 3.66
N GLY A 115 16.56 -6.69 4.51
CA GLY A 115 17.57 -5.72 4.10
C GLY A 115 17.02 -4.30 3.99
N PHE A 116 17.49 -3.54 3.01
CA PHE A 116 17.09 -2.14 2.80
C PHE A 116 15.68 -1.96 2.25
N ASP A 117 15.19 -2.93 1.49
CA ASP A 117 13.82 -2.92 0.95
C ASP A 117 13.37 -4.31 0.51
N THR A 118 12.06 -4.46 0.41
CA THR A 118 11.43 -5.59 -0.28
C THR A 118 10.12 -5.15 -0.92
N ALA A 119 9.82 -5.72 -2.09
CA ALA A 119 8.67 -5.36 -2.91
C ALA A 119 7.76 -6.56 -3.17
N HIS A 120 6.44 -6.32 -3.10
CA HIS A 120 5.41 -7.33 -3.32
C HIS A 120 4.40 -6.81 -4.35
N ALA A 121 4.31 -7.51 -5.48
CA ALA A 121 3.27 -7.24 -6.47
C ALA A 121 1.94 -7.87 -6.01
N PHE A 122 0.84 -7.13 -6.17
CA PHE A 122 -0.51 -7.63 -5.85
C PHE A 122 -1.56 -6.99 -6.76
N GLY A 123 -2.74 -7.61 -6.83
CA GLY A 123 -3.91 -7.05 -7.50
C GLY A 123 -4.84 -6.38 -6.51
N SER A 124 -5.36 -5.21 -6.86
CA SER A 124 -6.42 -4.51 -6.13
C SER A 124 -7.71 -4.61 -6.94
N ASP A 125 -8.74 -5.21 -6.35
CA ASP A 125 -10.05 -5.42 -6.99
C ASP A 125 -11.16 -4.86 -6.12
N ALA A 126 -12.31 -4.54 -6.75
CA ALA A 126 -13.48 -4.13 -6.01
C ALA A 126 -13.90 -5.19 -5.00
N CYS A 127 -14.22 -4.76 -3.77
CA CYS A 127 -14.72 -5.68 -2.77
C CYS A 127 -16.00 -6.36 -3.25
N PRO A 128 -16.16 -7.69 -3.07
CA PRO A 128 -17.42 -8.34 -3.37
C PRO A 128 -18.53 -7.70 -2.53
N PRO A 129 -19.75 -7.58 -3.08
CA PRO A 129 -20.88 -7.07 -2.31
C PRO A 129 -21.07 -7.95 -1.07
N VAL A 130 -21.17 -7.30 0.09
CA VAL A 130 -21.57 -8.01 1.30
C VAL A 130 -23.00 -8.49 1.04
N LEU A 131 -23.17 -9.77 0.83
CA LEU A 131 -24.49 -10.38 0.82
C LEU A 131 -25.06 -10.17 2.23
N GLY A 132 -25.88 -9.13 2.37
CA GLY A 132 -26.60 -8.91 3.61
C GLY A 132 -27.35 -10.19 3.96
N CYS A 133 -27.23 -10.63 5.21
CA CYS A 133 -28.14 -11.64 5.72
C CYS A 133 -29.56 -11.17 5.38
N MET A 134 -30.23 -11.83 4.45
CA MET A 134 -31.66 -11.71 4.32
C MET A 134 -32.21 -12.26 5.65
N ASP A 135 -32.64 -11.35 6.53
CA ASP A 135 -33.49 -11.77 7.63
C ASP A 135 -34.72 -12.47 7.04
N PRO A 136 -35.07 -13.65 7.56
CA PRO A 136 -36.22 -14.42 7.08
C PRO A 136 -37.55 -13.69 7.33
#